data_8c6e285c744c8984b2c07023738a5b6a
#
_entry.id   8c6e285c744c8984b2c07023738a5b6a
#
_cell.length_a   1.000
_cell.length_b   1.000
_cell.length_c   1.000
_cell.angle_alpha   90.00
_cell.angle_beta   90.00
_cell.angle_gamma   90.00
#
_symmetry.space_group_name_H-M   'P 1'
#
loop_
_entity.id
_entity.type
_entity.pdbx_description
1 polymer ?
#
loop_
_entity_poly.entity_id
_entity_poly.type
_entity_poly.pdbx_seq_one_letter_code
_entity_poly.pdbx_strand_id
1 'polypeptide(L)'
;MNVQNRPANIGSEMMNNFRTIDQNTNTVVAGGKEYHIIKLLGHGKGGYAWLAEGEAGQAVVKQIHHEPCDYYTFGNKIEAEKRDYERLQKAGIRIPALIAIDEEAEIVVKEYIPGDTIFDLVRNGGSADPYLDQVREMAAQAKSTGLNIDYFPTNFVIRDGLIWYVDYECNEYMEKWDFENWGIRYWARTPEFLEHLSHFFSGQ
;
A
#
# COMPACT_ATOMS: atom_id res chain seq x y z
N MET A 1 -18.06 27.42 -22.22
CA MET A 1 -18.37 27.33 -20.78
C MET A 1 -17.25 26.48 -20.15
N ASN A 2 -16.34 27.16 -19.44
CA ASN A 2 -15.20 26.52 -18.79
C ASN A 2 -15.64 25.78 -17.51
N VAL A 3 -15.62 24.49 -17.51
CA VAL A 3 -15.73 23.69 -16.27
C VAL A 3 -14.33 23.62 -15.66
N GLN A 4 -14.08 24.49 -14.70
CA GLN A 4 -12.91 24.41 -13.84
C GLN A 4 -13.04 23.16 -12.95
N ASN A 5 -12.22 22.15 -13.21
CA ASN A 5 -11.96 21.06 -12.25
C ASN A 5 -11.32 21.68 -11.00
N ARG A 6 -12.11 21.92 -9.96
CA ARG A 6 -11.59 22.14 -8.61
C ARG A 6 -11.03 20.81 -8.12
N PRO A 7 -9.80 20.77 -7.57
CA PRO A 7 -9.32 19.58 -6.87
C PRO A 7 -10.31 19.28 -5.73
N ALA A 8 -10.65 18.00 -5.56
CA ALA A 8 -11.50 17.54 -4.48
C ALA A 8 -10.90 18.04 -3.14
N ASN A 9 -11.72 18.77 -2.40
CA ASN A 9 -11.36 19.29 -1.08
C ASN A 9 -11.13 18.07 -0.16
N ILE A 10 -9.89 17.71 0.07
CA ILE A 10 -9.50 16.68 1.06
C ILE A 10 -9.97 17.25 2.38
N GLY A 11 -11.03 16.61 2.95
CA GLY A 11 -11.77 17.19 4.07
C GLY A 11 -10.84 17.64 5.19
N SER A 12 -11.02 18.89 5.63
CA SER A 12 -10.20 19.55 6.65
C SER A 12 -10.11 18.80 7.97
N GLU A 13 -11.02 17.87 8.24
CA GLU A 13 -11.00 16.99 9.43
C GLU A 13 -9.96 15.88 9.37
N MET A 14 -9.65 15.32 8.18
CA MET A 14 -8.60 14.32 8.02
C MET A 14 -7.19 14.92 8.21
N MET A 15 -6.99 16.18 7.81
CA MET A 15 -5.68 16.85 7.93
C MET A 15 -5.30 17.22 9.36
N ASN A 16 -6.27 17.37 10.27
CA ASN A 16 -6.01 17.79 11.67
C ASN A 16 -5.25 16.74 12.51
N ASN A 17 -5.17 15.49 12.09
CA ASN A 17 -4.49 14.42 12.81
C ASN A 17 -3.01 14.23 12.40
N PHE A 18 -2.52 14.94 11.39
CA PHE A 18 -1.15 14.82 10.89
C PHE A 18 -0.26 15.94 11.46
N ARG A 19 0.53 15.63 12.48
CA ARG A 19 1.50 16.57 13.09
C ARG A 19 2.65 16.97 12.16
N THR A 20 2.82 16.31 11.01
CA THR A 20 3.98 16.43 10.13
C THR A 20 3.70 17.05 8.77
N ILE A 21 2.43 17.11 8.32
CA ILE A 21 2.07 17.80 7.08
C ILE A 21 1.79 19.26 7.38
N ASP A 22 2.55 20.17 6.77
CA ASP A 22 2.24 21.60 6.83
C ASP A 22 0.94 21.86 6.05
N GLN A 23 -0.12 22.18 6.77
CA GLN A 23 -1.45 22.40 6.22
C GLN A 23 -1.53 23.66 5.31
N ASN A 24 -0.60 24.62 5.45
CA ASN A 24 -0.57 25.83 4.63
C ASN A 24 0.05 25.56 3.27
N THR A 25 1.10 24.72 3.23
CA THR A 25 1.87 24.41 2.02
C THR A 25 1.51 23.05 1.43
N ASN A 26 0.81 22.21 2.19
CA ASN A 26 0.53 20.82 1.84
C ASN A 26 1.82 20.01 1.58
N THR A 27 2.88 20.33 2.34
CA THR A 27 4.19 19.69 2.22
C THR A 27 4.56 18.93 3.48
N VAL A 28 5.46 17.97 3.31
CA VAL A 28 6.06 17.19 4.37
C VAL A 28 7.55 17.05 4.12
N VAL A 29 8.35 17.13 5.17
CA VAL A 29 9.80 16.87 5.10
C VAL A 29 10.08 15.49 5.68
N ALA A 30 10.78 14.66 4.93
CA ALA A 30 11.20 13.33 5.37
C ALA A 30 12.59 13.00 4.81
N GLY A 31 13.48 12.49 5.64
CA GLY A 31 14.87 12.19 5.23
C GLY A 31 15.61 13.41 4.68
N GLY A 32 15.30 14.62 5.16
CA GLY A 32 15.90 15.88 4.71
C GLY A 32 15.43 16.39 3.36
N LYS A 33 14.38 15.81 2.78
CA LYS A 33 13.77 16.21 1.50
C LYS A 33 12.33 16.63 1.69
N GLU A 34 11.89 17.61 0.89
CA GLU A 34 10.51 18.08 0.88
C GLU A 34 9.68 17.33 -0.17
N TYR A 35 8.44 17.00 0.19
CA TYR A 35 7.45 16.34 -0.65
C TYR A 35 6.14 17.10 -0.59
N HIS A 36 5.61 17.47 -1.76
CA HIS A 36 4.30 18.09 -1.89
C HIS A 36 3.22 17.01 -2.03
N ILE A 37 2.28 16.98 -1.11
CA ILE A 37 1.20 15.98 -1.08
C ILE A 37 0.18 16.28 -2.18
N ILE A 38 -0.08 15.28 -3.02
CA ILE A 38 -1.02 15.36 -4.16
C ILE A 38 -2.38 14.80 -3.76
N LYS A 39 -2.42 13.55 -3.25
CA LYS A 39 -3.67 12.87 -2.89
C LYS A 39 -3.42 11.70 -1.94
N LEU A 40 -4.45 11.34 -1.18
CA LEU A 40 -4.47 10.10 -0.42
C LEU A 40 -4.59 8.91 -1.38
N LEU A 41 -3.74 7.90 -1.21
CA LEU A 41 -3.81 6.62 -1.93
C LEU A 41 -4.54 5.56 -1.12
N GLY A 42 -4.38 5.56 0.20
CA GLY A 42 -4.99 4.60 1.08
C GLY A 42 -4.78 4.90 2.55
N HIS A 43 -5.65 4.36 3.37
CA HIS A 43 -5.59 4.36 4.82
C HIS A 43 -5.77 2.92 5.31
N GLY A 44 -4.85 2.46 6.10
CA GLY A 44 -4.85 1.10 6.66
C GLY A 44 -4.33 1.08 8.10
N LYS A 45 -4.21 -0.10 8.68
CA LYS A 45 -3.73 -0.30 10.07
C LYS A 45 -2.33 0.31 10.31
N GLY A 46 -1.48 0.30 9.27
CA GLY A 46 -0.10 0.77 9.36
C GLY A 46 0.07 2.26 9.25
N GLY A 47 -0.84 2.96 8.58
CA GLY A 47 -0.69 4.39 8.31
C GLY A 47 -1.53 4.91 7.17
N TYR A 48 -1.30 6.15 6.83
CA TYR A 48 -1.85 6.83 5.66
C TYR A 48 -0.80 6.88 4.56
N ALA A 49 -1.13 6.40 3.37
CA ALA A 49 -0.26 6.44 2.20
C ALA A 49 -0.71 7.56 1.25
N TRP A 50 0.20 8.48 0.97
CA TRP A 50 -0.04 9.64 0.13
C TRP A 50 0.80 9.57 -1.13
N LEU A 51 0.22 9.90 -2.29
CA LEU A 51 0.99 10.28 -3.46
C LEU A 51 1.54 11.68 -3.24
N ALA A 52 2.83 11.84 -3.45
CA ALA A 52 3.50 13.13 -3.32
C ALA A 52 4.48 13.35 -4.47
N GLU A 53 4.81 14.62 -4.72
CA GLU A 53 5.85 15.07 -5.65
C GLU A 53 7.05 15.56 -4.86
N GLY A 54 8.22 15.00 -5.13
CA GLY A 54 9.50 15.45 -4.60
C GLY A 54 10.44 15.89 -5.72
N GLU A 55 11.66 16.32 -5.39
CA GLU A 55 12.67 16.74 -6.36
C GLU A 55 12.98 15.67 -7.42
N ALA A 56 12.95 14.40 -7.04
CA ALA A 56 13.22 13.27 -7.93
C ALA A 56 11.97 12.73 -8.66
N GLY A 57 10.82 13.40 -8.52
CA GLY A 57 9.53 12.98 -9.09
C GLY A 57 8.59 12.40 -8.05
N GLN A 58 7.61 11.61 -8.52
CA GLN A 58 6.54 11.08 -7.66
C GLN A 58 7.04 10.00 -6.71
N ALA A 59 6.54 10.07 -5.48
CA ALA A 59 6.82 9.12 -4.41
C ALA A 59 5.56 8.80 -3.61
N VAL A 60 5.58 7.72 -2.84
CA VAL A 60 4.60 7.45 -1.81
C VAL A 60 5.17 7.86 -0.46
N VAL A 61 4.49 8.76 0.22
CA VAL A 61 4.77 9.12 1.61
C VAL A 61 3.79 8.38 2.50
N LYS A 62 4.27 7.45 3.31
CA LYS A 62 3.47 6.69 4.30
C LYS A 62 3.72 7.30 5.68
N GLN A 63 2.69 7.95 6.21
CA GLN A 63 2.67 8.45 7.58
C GLN A 63 2.11 7.38 8.50
N ILE A 64 2.89 6.93 9.45
CA ILE A 64 2.44 6.00 10.48
C ILE A 64 1.47 6.72 11.42
N HIS A 65 0.43 6.02 11.87
CA HIS A 65 -0.49 6.49 12.90
C HIS A 65 -0.55 5.50 14.08
N HIS A 66 -1.02 5.97 15.22
CA HIS A 66 -1.21 5.19 16.45
C HIS A 66 -2.68 5.10 16.86
N GLU A 67 -3.57 5.15 15.87
CA GLU A 67 -5.01 4.99 16.12
C GLU A 67 -5.27 3.59 16.72
N PRO A 68 -6.15 3.51 17.74
CA PRO A 68 -6.48 2.23 18.35
C PRO A 68 -7.02 1.23 17.35
N CYS A 69 -6.58 -0.02 17.46
CA CYS A 69 -7.08 -1.13 16.67
C CYS A 69 -7.41 -2.29 17.62
N ASP A 70 -8.67 -2.74 17.64
CA ASP A 70 -9.18 -3.70 18.63
C ASP A 70 -8.56 -5.10 18.54
N TYR A 71 -7.89 -5.42 17.43
CA TYR A 71 -7.36 -6.76 17.15
C TYR A 71 -5.87 -6.81 16.83
N TYR A 72 -5.14 -5.69 17.02
CA TYR A 72 -3.70 -5.65 16.76
C TYR A 72 -2.96 -4.75 17.74
N THR A 73 -1.99 -5.32 18.45
CA THR A 73 -1.07 -4.54 19.28
C THR A 73 0.17 -4.23 18.46
N PHE A 74 0.34 -2.98 18.08
CA PHE A 74 1.49 -2.56 17.31
C PHE A 74 2.71 -2.39 18.22
N GLY A 75 3.83 -3.04 17.86
CA GLY A 75 5.16 -2.65 18.32
C GLY A 75 5.65 -1.38 17.62
N ASN A 76 6.96 -1.22 17.47
CA ASN A 76 7.52 -0.13 16.67
C ASN A 76 7.25 -0.38 15.18
N LYS A 77 6.28 0.36 14.62
CA LYS A 77 5.85 0.21 13.23
C LYS A 77 6.94 0.59 12.22
N ILE A 78 7.75 1.61 12.51
CA ILE A 78 8.86 2.03 11.65
C ILE A 78 9.93 0.94 11.56
N GLU A 79 10.29 0.34 12.69
CA GLU A 79 11.22 -0.79 12.69
C GLU A 79 10.64 -2.01 11.96
N ALA A 80 9.33 -2.24 12.08
CA ALA A 80 8.64 -3.30 11.33
C ALA A 80 8.73 -3.07 9.81
N GLU A 81 8.41 -1.86 9.32
CA GLU A 81 8.51 -1.49 7.90
C GLU A 81 9.94 -1.71 7.36
N LYS A 82 10.97 -1.28 8.10
CA LYS A 82 12.37 -1.43 7.72
C LYS A 82 12.79 -2.90 7.66
N ARG A 83 12.49 -3.64 8.73
CA ARG A 83 12.79 -5.08 8.82
C ARG A 83 12.12 -5.86 7.70
N ASP A 84 10.84 -5.60 7.45
CA ASP A 84 10.05 -6.34 6.49
C ASP A 84 10.45 -5.97 5.05
N TYR A 85 10.84 -4.72 4.78
CA TYR A 85 11.48 -4.35 3.52
C TYR A 85 12.74 -5.18 3.24
N GLU A 86 13.65 -5.31 4.20
CA GLU A 86 14.88 -6.12 4.07
C GLU A 86 14.57 -7.61 3.83
N ARG A 87 13.55 -8.15 4.54
CA ARG A 87 13.12 -9.54 4.37
C ARG A 87 12.54 -9.80 2.98
N LEU A 88 11.70 -8.89 2.47
CA LEU A 88 11.10 -8.97 1.15
C LEU A 88 12.13 -8.83 0.03
N GLN A 89 13.11 -7.92 0.18
CA GLN A 89 14.24 -7.82 -0.75
C GLN A 89 15.05 -9.11 -0.81
N LYS A 90 15.35 -9.68 0.36
CA LYS A 90 16.10 -10.95 0.46
C LYS A 90 15.33 -12.12 -0.16
N ALA A 91 13.99 -12.11 -0.05
CA ALA A 91 13.13 -13.09 -0.69
C ALA A 91 13.01 -12.92 -2.21
N GLY A 92 13.49 -11.80 -2.77
CA GLY A 92 13.42 -11.50 -4.19
C GLY A 92 12.04 -11.00 -4.64
N ILE A 93 11.19 -10.55 -3.70
CA ILE A 93 9.88 -10.00 -4.03
C ILE A 93 10.04 -8.66 -4.74
N ARG A 94 9.29 -8.46 -5.82
CA ARG A 94 9.25 -7.18 -6.55
C ARG A 94 8.45 -6.17 -5.75
N ILE A 95 9.17 -5.25 -5.08
CA ILE A 95 8.63 -4.19 -4.22
C ILE A 95 9.15 -2.82 -4.65
N PRO A 96 8.43 -1.71 -4.34
CA PRO A 96 8.95 -0.37 -4.55
C PRO A 96 10.28 -0.16 -3.82
N ALA A 97 11.17 0.65 -4.39
CA ALA A 97 12.39 1.04 -3.71
C ALA A 97 12.09 1.88 -2.47
N LEU A 98 12.75 1.60 -1.36
CA LEU A 98 12.74 2.45 -0.17
C LEU A 98 13.62 3.67 -0.43
N ILE A 99 13.04 4.87 -0.33
CA ILE A 99 13.74 6.14 -0.61
C ILE A 99 14.27 6.75 0.69
N ALA A 100 13.44 6.80 1.73
CA ALA A 100 13.82 7.34 3.02
C ALA A 100 12.96 6.76 4.15
N ILE A 101 13.52 6.73 5.35
CA ILE A 101 12.80 6.54 6.61
C ILE A 101 13.15 7.72 7.51
N ASP A 102 12.14 8.36 8.06
CA ASP A 102 12.26 9.36 9.10
C ASP A 102 11.65 8.77 10.38
N GLU A 103 12.53 8.31 11.27
CA GLU A 103 12.11 7.60 12.49
C GLU A 103 11.43 8.56 13.50
N GLU A 104 11.86 9.82 13.53
CA GLU A 104 11.31 10.83 14.44
C GLU A 104 9.91 11.28 14.00
N ALA A 105 9.74 11.50 12.69
CA ALA A 105 8.47 11.87 12.09
C ALA A 105 7.55 10.67 11.83
N GLU A 106 8.05 9.44 12.01
CA GLU A 106 7.36 8.19 11.70
C GLU A 106 6.85 8.14 10.25
N ILE A 107 7.72 8.52 9.31
CA ILE A 107 7.43 8.56 7.89
C ILE A 107 8.31 7.58 7.12
N VAL A 108 7.69 6.84 6.21
CA VAL A 108 8.36 6.03 5.18
C VAL A 108 8.11 6.64 3.82
N VAL A 109 9.17 6.91 3.06
CA VAL A 109 9.08 7.36 1.67
C VAL A 109 9.56 6.23 0.77
N LYS A 110 8.74 5.88 -0.22
CA LYS A 110 9.03 4.81 -1.18
C LYS A 110 8.68 5.21 -2.60
N GLU A 111 9.26 4.51 -3.57
CA GLU A 111 8.95 4.67 -4.98
C GLU A 111 7.42 4.57 -5.20
N TYR A 112 6.89 5.47 -6.02
CA TYR A 112 5.53 5.33 -6.52
C TYR A 112 5.50 4.41 -7.73
N ILE A 113 4.70 3.37 -7.68
CA ILE A 113 4.46 2.47 -8.82
C ILE A 113 3.15 2.92 -9.48
N PRO A 114 3.21 3.58 -10.65
CA PRO A 114 2.00 3.99 -11.36
C PRO A 114 1.30 2.78 -11.98
N GLY A 115 -0.03 2.73 -11.88
CA GLY A 115 -0.85 1.68 -12.47
C GLY A 115 -2.09 1.38 -11.64
N ASP A 116 -2.94 0.50 -12.17
CA ASP A 116 -4.11 0.00 -11.46
C ASP A 116 -3.71 -1.15 -10.53
N THR A 117 -4.41 -1.27 -9.42
CA THR A 117 -4.27 -2.46 -8.59
C THR A 117 -4.98 -3.66 -9.23
N ILE A 118 -4.58 -4.87 -8.85
CA ILE A 118 -5.33 -6.09 -9.22
C ILE A 118 -6.79 -5.99 -8.73
N PHE A 119 -7.00 -5.37 -7.56
CA PHE A 119 -8.34 -5.11 -7.04
C PHE A 119 -9.16 -4.24 -8.01
N ASP A 120 -8.60 -3.12 -8.49
CA ASP A 120 -9.28 -2.22 -9.42
C ASP A 120 -9.56 -2.89 -10.77
N LEU A 121 -8.60 -3.68 -11.27
CA LEU A 121 -8.78 -4.48 -12.49
C LEU A 121 -10.00 -5.40 -12.36
N VAL A 122 -10.08 -6.21 -11.30
CA VAL A 122 -11.17 -7.17 -11.07
C VAL A 122 -12.49 -6.46 -10.80
N ARG A 123 -12.47 -5.38 -10.02
CA ARG A 123 -13.63 -4.54 -9.73
C ARG A 123 -14.25 -3.99 -11.02
N ASN A 124 -13.43 -3.55 -11.95
CA ASN A 124 -13.85 -3.01 -13.24
C ASN A 124 -14.19 -4.08 -14.29
N GLY A 125 -14.22 -5.35 -13.91
CA GLY A 125 -14.62 -6.46 -14.77
C GLY A 125 -13.49 -7.08 -15.61
N GLY A 126 -12.24 -6.67 -15.35
CA GLY A 126 -11.06 -7.30 -15.94
C GLY A 126 -10.72 -8.64 -15.27
N SER A 127 -9.85 -9.44 -15.92
CA SER A 127 -9.35 -10.70 -15.38
C SER A 127 -7.94 -10.55 -14.85
N ALA A 128 -7.69 -11.12 -13.65
CA ALA A 128 -6.36 -11.24 -13.08
C ALA A 128 -5.59 -12.47 -13.58
N ASP A 129 -6.19 -13.33 -14.43
CA ASP A 129 -5.55 -14.56 -14.95
C ASP A 129 -4.13 -14.34 -15.51
N PRO A 130 -3.84 -13.26 -16.29
CA PRO A 130 -2.50 -13.01 -16.81
C PRO A 130 -1.42 -12.81 -15.72
N TYR A 131 -1.83 -12.54 -14.49
CA TYR A 131 -0.94 -12.21 -13.36
C TYR A 131 -0.83 -13.33 -12.33
N LEU A 132 -1.64 -14.40 -12.44
CA LEU A 132 -1.66 -15.49 -11.46
C LEU A 132 -0.30 -16.21 -11.35
N ASP A 133 0.39 -16.43 -12.45
CA ASP A 133 1.70 -17.07 -12.42
C ASP A 133 2.74 -16.19 -11.71
N GLN A 134 2.65 -14.86 -11.88
CA GLN A 134 3.57 -13.92 -11.22
C GLN A 134 3.34 -13.89 -9.70
N VAL A 135 2.09 -13.86 -9.21
CA VAL A 135 1.83 -13.89 -7.77
C VAL A 135 2.18 -15.24 -7.17
N ARG A 136 1.99 -16.35 -7.88
CA ARG A 136 2.44 -17.68 -7.46
C ARG A 136 3.96 -17.78 -7.32
N GLU A 137 4.69 -17.17 -8.26
CA GLU A 137 6.14 -17.06 -8.17
C GLU A 137 6.55 -16.26 -6.93
N MET A 138 5.93 -15.09 -6.67
CA MET A 138 6.17 -14.32 -5.45
C MET A 138 5.82 -15.12 -4.19
N ALA A 139 4.73 -15.87 -4.20
CA ALA A 139 4.34 -16.74 -3.08
C ALA A 139 5.37 -17.84 -2.82
N ALA A 140 5.90 -18.46 -3.87
CA ALA A 140 6.96 -19.46 -3.76
C ALA A 140 8.26 -18.85 -3.21
N GLN A 141 8.64 -17.65 -3.66
CA GLN A 141 9.80 -16.91 -3.16
C GLN A 141 9.64 -16.58 -1.68
N ALA A 142 8.50 -16.01 -1.27
CA ALA A 142 8.19 -15.72 0.13
C ALA A 142 8.26 -16.99 0.99
N LYS A 143 7.57 -18.06 0.58
CA LYS A 143 7.56 -19.34 1.26
C LYS A 143 8.96 -19.94 1.42
N SER A 144 9.81 -19.82 0.41
CA SER A 144 11.20 -20.34 0.45
C SER A 144 12.05 -19.71 1.54
N THR A 145 11.69 -18.51 1.99
CA THR A 145 12.32 -17.77 3.10
C THR A 145 11.50 -17.79 4.39
N GLY A 146 10.46 -18.65 4.45
CA GLY A 146 9.61 -18.79 5.62
C GLY A 146 8.61 -17.65 5.83
N LEU A 147 8.23 -16.95 4.74
CA LEU A 147 7.36 -15.77 4.80
C LEU A 147 6.03 -15.97 4.10
N ASN A 148 5.01 -15.27 4.58
CA ASN A 148 3.84 -14.87 3.83
C ASN A 148 3.88 -13.37 3.58
N ILE A 149 3.40 -12.93 2.41
CA ILE A 149 3.00 -11.54 2.15
C ILE A 149 1.47 -11.43 2.24
N ASP A 150 0.95 -10.21 2.31
CA ASP A 150 -0.50 -10.01 2.25
C ASP A 150 -0.98 -10.07 0.79
N TYR A 151 -1.60 -11.20 0.42
CA TYR A 151 -2.06 -11.48 -0.95
C TYR A 151 -3.36 -10.77 -1.32
N PHE A 152 -3.84 -9.82 -0.51
CA PHE A 152 -5.02 -9.07 -0.86
C PHE A 152 -4.76 -8.19 -2.09
N PRO A 153 -5.64 -8.17 -3.11
CA PRO A 153 -5.33 -7.62 -4.44
C PRO A 153 -5.11 -6.09 -4.49
N THR A 154 -5.46 -5.34 -3.44
CA THR A 154 -5.11 -3.91 -3.31
C THR A 154 -3.61 -3.69 -3.14
N ASN A 155 -2.88 -4.72 -2.69
CA ASN A 155 -1.44 -4.64 -2.43
C ASN A 155 -0.58 -4.93 -3.67
N PHE A 156 -1.21 -5.19 -4.83
CA PHE A 156 -0.50 -5.51 -6.08
C PHE A 156 -0.88 -4.52 -7.17
N VAL A 157 0.10 -3.75 -7.65
CA VAL A 157 -0.05 -2.77 -8.72
C VAL A 157 0.53 -3.34 -10.02
N ILE A 158 -0.19 -3.14 -11.12
CA ILE A 158 0.24 -3.54 -12.46
C ILE A 158 1.01 -2.39 -13.10
N ARG A 159 2.28 -2.62 -13.45
CA ARG A 159 3.11 -1.69 -14.22
C ARG A 159 3.85 -2.45 -15.31
N ASP A 160 3.67 -2.06 -16.56
CA ASP A 160 4.34 -2.65 -17.75
C ASP A 160 4.17 -4.17 -17.84
N GLY A 161 2.97 -4.69 -17.52
CA GLY A 161 2.64 -6.12 -17.55
C GLY A 161 3.21 -6.93 -16.37
N LEU A 162 3.85 -6.28 -15.41
CA LEU A 162 4.38 -6.90 -14.20
C LEU A 162 3.60 -6.44 -12.98
N ILE A 163 3.40 -7.34 -12.02
CA ILE A 163 2.83 -6.97 -10.72
C ILE A 163 3.93 -6.58 -9.73
N TRP A 164 3.63 -5.57 -8.92
CA TRP A 164 4.48 -5.04 -7.85
C TRP A 164 3.74 -5.16 -6.53
N TYR A 165 4.35 -5.78 -5.55
CA TYR A 165 3.81 -5.80 -4.18
C TYR A 165 4.16 -4.48 -3.49
N VAL A 166 3.16 -3.61 -3.30
CA VAL A 166 3.39 -2.21 -2.89
C VAL A 166 3.33 -1.98 -1.39
N ASP A 167 3.00 -2.99 -0.59
CA ASP A 167 3.15 -2.96 0.86
C ASP A 167 4.46 -3.64 1.29
N TYR A 168 4.95 -3.30 2.49
CA TYR A 168 6.14 -3.95 3.05
C TYR A 168 5.79 -4.95 4.16
N GLU A 169 4.51 -5.21 4.39
CA GLU A 169 4.08 -6.18 5.40
C GLU A 169 4.43 -7.62 4.98
N CYS A 170 5.16 -8.32 5.84
CA CYS A 170 5.33 -9.77 5.71
C CYS A 170 5.35 -10.43 7.08
N ASN A 171 4.79 -11.63 7.14
CA ASN A 171 4.61 -12.41 8.36
C ASN A 171 5.31 -13.77 8.22
N GLU A 172 5.50 -14.50 9.33
CA GLU A 172 5.93 -15.87 9.30
C GLU A 172 4.96 -16.73 8.48
N TYR A 173 5.52 -17.67 7.70
CA TYR A 173 4.72 -18.52 6.83
C TYR A 173 3.68 -19.33 7.62
N MET A 174 2.45 -19.24 7.17
CA MET A 174 1.33 -20.08 7.62
C MET A 174 0.52 -20.51 6.41
N GLU A 175 0.40 -21.80 6.18
CA GLU A 175 -0.28 -22.37 5.01
C GLU A 175 -1.71 -21.85 4.81
N LYS A 176 -2.46 -21.66 5.89
CA LYS A 176 -3.84 -21.13 5.84
C LYS A 176 -3.96 -19.73 5.27
N TRP A 177 -2.86 -18.95 5.26
CA TRP A 177 -2.79 -17.56 4.78
C TRP A 177 -1.95 -17.43 3.51
N ASP A 178 -1.57 -18.54 2.87
CA ASP A 178 -0.87 -18.49 1.60
C ASP A 178 -1.80 -18.09 0.45
N PHE A 179 -1.20 -17.90 -0.74
CA PHE A 179 -1.96 -17.47 -1.90
C PHE A 179 -3.06 -18.46 -2.30
N GLU A 180 -2.76 -19.76 -2.37
CA GLU A 180 -3.71 -20.77 -2.85
C GLU A 180 -4.84 -21.05 -1.86
N ASN A 181 -4.58 -20.97 -0.55
CA ASN A 181 -5.58 -21.25 0.48
C ASN A 181 -6.45 -20.03 0.83
N TRP A 182 -5.89 -18.82 0.68
CA TRP A 182 -6.58 -17.60 1.07
C TRP A 182 -6.62 -16.55 -0.04
N GLY A 183 -5.47 -16.11 -0.56
CA GLY A 183 -5.34 -14.96 -1.45
C GLY A 183 -6.16 -15.09 -2.74
N ILE A 184 -6.10 -16.26 -3.37
CA ILE A 184 -6.75 -16.53 -4.67
C ILE A 184 -8.26 -16.21 -4.69
N ARG A 185 -8.91 -16.29 -3.54
CA ARG A 185 -10.36 -16.00 -3.40
C ARG A 185 -10.72 -14.56 -3.74
N TYR A 186 -9.74 -13.65 -3.71
CA TYR A 186 -9.93 -12.23 -3.97
C TYR A 186 -9.38 -11.78 -5.33
N TRP A 187 -8.78 -12.69 -6.12
CA TRP A 187 -8.19 -12.37 -7.42
C TRP A 187 -9.11 -12.59 -8.61
N ALA A 188 -10.38 -12.86 -8.36
CA ALA A 188 -11.45 -12.94 -9.35
C ALA A 188 -12.75 -12.43 -8.73
N ARG A 189 -13.81 -12.29 -9.51
CA ARG A 189 -15.15 -11.91 -9.02
C ARG A 189 -15.85 -13.10 -8.32
N THR A 190 -15.21 -13.63 -7.29
CA THR A 190 -15.74 -14.68 -6.42
C THR A 190 -16.80 -14.14 -5.46
N PRO A 191 -17.56 -14.99 -4.77
CA PRO A 191 -18.47 -14.54 -3.71
C PRO A 191 -17.74 -13.71 -2.64
N GLU A 192 -16.53 -14.12 -2.22
CA GLU A 192 -15.73 -13.43 -1.20
C GLU A 192 -15.29 -12.04 -1.68
N PHE A 193 -14.86 -11.93 -2.94
CA PHE A 193 -14.52 -10.62 -3.53
C PHE A 193 -15.74 -9.69 -3.57
N LEU A 194 -16.90 -10.21 -4.00
CA LEU A 194 -18.13 -9.43 -4.12
C LEU A 194 -18.68 -9.01 -2.75
N GLU A 195 -18.58 -9.86 -1.73
CA GLU A 195 -18.92 -9.53 -0.36
C GLU A 195 -18.03 -8.39 0.15
N HIS A 196 -16.70 -8.52 -0.02
CA HIS A 196 -15.76 -7.45 0.36
C HIS A 196 -16.08 -6.14 -0.37
N LEU A 197 -16.37 -6.20 -1.66
CA LEU A 197 -16.75 -5.03 -2.46
C LEU A 197 -18.01 -4.35 -1.94
N SER A 198 -19.01 -5.13 -1.49
CA SER A 198 -20.25 -4.58 -0.92
C SER A 198 -20.02 -3.81 0.38
N HIS A 199 -19.12 -4.31 1.24
CA HIS A 199 -18.74 -3.62 2.48
C HIS A 199 -17.94 -2.34 2.21
N PHE A 200 -17.09 -2.33 1.17
CA PHE A 200 -16.33 -1.16 0.78
C PHE A 200 -17.24 0.04 0.41
N PHE A 201 -18.38 -0.21 -0.23
CA PHE A 201 -19.35 0.83 -0.58
C PHE A 201 -20.34 1.19 0.53
N SER A 202 -20.54 0.31 1.52
CA SER A 202 -21.47 0.54 2.63
C SER A 202 -20.86 1.38 3.77
N GLY A 203 -19.56 1.56 3.76
CA GLY A 203 -18.79 2.31 4.78
C GLY A 203 -18.39 3.72 4.35
N GLN A 204 -18.90 4.24 3.20
CA GLN A 204 -18.68 5.60 2.72
C GLN A 204 -19.83 6.53 3.03
#